data_cc92c7a45c6a9d11b65b2ffea4e87149
#
_entry.id   cc92c7a45c6a9d11b65b2ffea4e87149
#
_cell.length_a   1.000
_cell.length_b   1.000
_cell.length_c   1.000
_cell.angle_alpha   90.00
_cell.angle_beta   90.00
_cell.angle_gamma   90.00
#
_symmetry.space_group_name_H-M   'P 1'
#
loop_
_entity.id
_entity.type
_entity.pdbx_description
1 polymer ?
#
loop_
_entity_poly.entity_id
_entity_poly.type
_entity_poly.pdbx_seq_one_letter_code
_entity_poly.pdbx_strand_id
1 'polypeptide(L)'
;MNGNYVAINVETNALALLGIENLKYEPHISLMYSPGTTLNAEEIKAKVENYEVWNMLRDSTVKPLAVEIFESAEGGHSVVLRFFDPLINALHFLLQIEGLTHSYHPHYNAHMSISYGMTKEEAETLKEKAIENLNDIFVIPRTIISEELEV
;
A
#
# COMPACT_ATOMS: atom_id res chain seq x y z
N MET A 1 4.99 5.47 21.90
CA MET A 1 4.06 4.36 21.67
C MET A 1 4.57 3.52 20.52
N ASN A 2 4.78 2.25 20.75
CA ASN A 2 5.32 1.35 19.74
C ASN A 2 4.17 0.72 18.93
N GLY A 3 4.49 -0.03 17.92
CA GLY A 3 3.51 -0.69 17.07
C GLY A 3 4.17 -1.47 15.96
N ASN A 4 3.38 -1.89 14.99
CA ASN A 4 3.85 -2.65 13.83
C ASN A 4 3.36 -2.02 12.52
N TYR A 5 4.18 -2.15 11.50
CA TYR A 5 3.83 -1.78 10.14
C TYR A 5 4.14 -2.94 9.22
N VAL A 6 3.17 -3.35 8.41
CA VAL A 6 3.32 -4.43 7.44
C VAL A 6 2.84 -3.95 6.08
N ALA A 7 3.65 -4.19 5.07
CA ALA A 7 3.35 -3.75 3.70
C ALA A 7 3.88 -4.75 2.68
N ILE A 8 3.45 -4.59 1.45
CA ILE A 8 3.96 -5.34 0.30
C ILE A 8 4.83 -4.40 -0.52
N ASN A 9 6.10 -4.76 -0.72
CA ASN A 9 6.96 -4.07 -1.67
C ASN A 9 6.63 -4.58 -3.08
N VAL A 10 6.47 -3.68 -4.03
CA VAL A 10 5.98 -4.02 -5.37
C VAL A 10 6.90 -3.51 -6.46
N GLU A 11 6.83 -4.18 -7.63
CA GLU A 11 7.39 -3.68 -8.87
C GLU A 11 6.24 -3.12 -9.70
N THR A 12 6.43 -1.96 -10.31
CA THR A 12 5.38 -1.33 -11.10
C THR A 12 5.97 -0.48 -12.22
N ASN A 13 5.23 -0.36 -13.31
CA ASN A 13 5.56 0.56 -14.40
C ASN A 13 4.94 1.94 -14.21
N ALA A 14 4.17 2.15 -13.14
CA ALA A 14 3.40 3.37 -12.94
C ALA A 14 4.26 4.63 -12.97
N LEU A 15 5.40 4.62 -12.27
CA LEU A 15 6.25 5.81 -12.17
C LEU A 15 6.81 6.22 -13.54
N ALA A 16 7.35 5.26 -14.29
CA ALA A 16 7.90 5.51 -15.61
C ALA A 16 6.80 5.96 -16.58
N LEU A 17 5.67 5.28 -16.58
CA LEU A 17 4.55 5.58 -17.46
C LEU A 17 3.97 6.96 -17.22
N LEU A 18 3.91 7.40 -15.97
CA LEU A 18 3.35 8.70 -15.60
C LEU A 18 4.39 9.80 -15.47
N GLY A 19 5.66 9.50 -15.72
CA GLY A 19 6.73 10.49 -15.65
C GLY A 19 7.01 10.98 -14.23
N ILE A 20 6.81 10.13 -13.24
CA ILE A 20 7.04 10.48 -11.84
C ILE A 20 8.49 10.22 -11.47
N GLU A 21 9.18 11.27 -11.01
CA GLU A 21 10.55 11.20 -10.53
C GLU A 21 10.58 11.51 -9.03
N ASN A 22 11.56 10.96 -8.33
CA ASN A 22 11.82 11.29 -6.92
C ASN A 22 10.64 11.03 -5.97
N LEU A 23 9.97 9.88 -6.15
CA LEU A 23 8.94 9.46 -5.20
C LEU A 23 9.58 9.30 -3.82
N LYS A 24 8.96 9.86 -2.79
CA LYS A 24 9.49 9.91 -1.43
C LYS A 24 9.77 8.53 -0.84
N TYR A 25 8.91 7.56 -1.12
CA TYR A 25 9.06 6.18 -0.66
C TYR A 25 8.95 5.25 -1.85
N GLU A 26 9.62 4.10 -1.79
CA GLU A 26 9.47 3.09 -2.83
C GLU A 26 8.01 2.62 -2.92
N PRO A 27 7.53 2.28 -4.13
CA PRO A 27 6.15 1.83 -4.29
C PRO A 27 5.84 0.63 -3.40
N HIS A 28 4.73 0.72 -2.67
CA HIS A 28 4.30 -0.34 -1.76
C HIS A 28 2.80 -0.27 -1.51
N ILE A 29 2.25 -1.36 -1.03
CA ILE A 29 0.85 -1.45 -0.61
C ILE A 29 0.86 -1.72 0.89
N SER A 30 0.37 -0.78 1.69
CA SER A 30 0.26 -0.99 3.13
C SER A 30 -0.80 -2.03 3.45
N LEU A 31 -0.47 -3.00 4.29
CA LEU A 31 -1.41 -4.02 4.76
C LEU A 31 -1.92 -3.68 6.14
N MET A 32 -1.07 -3.17 7.02
CA MET A 32 -1.42 -2.91 8.39
C MET A 32 -0.52 -1.83 8.98
N TYR A 33 -1.12 -0.83 9.58
CA TYR A 33 -0.45 0.09 10.48
C TYR A 33 -1.12 -0.05 11.84
N SER A 34 -0.38 -0.63 12.80
CA SER A 34 -0.95 -1.02 14.10
C SER A 34 -0.14 -0.38 15.22
N PRO A 35 -0.44 0.87 15.61
CA PRO A 35 0.21 1.49 16.75
C PRO A 35 -0.33 0.93 18.06
N GLY A 36 0.54 0.88 19.08
CA GLY A 36 0.15 0.50 20.44
C GLY A 36 0.35 -0.96 20.79
N THR A 37 0.39 -1.85 19.83
CA THR A 37 0.65 -3.28 20.06
C THR A 37 1.90 -3.66 19.28
N THR A 38 2.93 -4.11 19.98
CA THR A 38 4.17 -4.51 19.33
C THR A 38 4.33 -6.03 19.36
N LEU A 39 4.38 -6.62 18.16
CA LEU A 39 4.70 -8.02 17.96
C LEU A 39 6.07 -8.09 17.28
N ASN A 40 6.71 -9.25 17.32
CA ASN A 40 8.00 -9.42 16.68
C ASN A 40 7.85 -9.34 15.15
N ALA A 41 8.50 -8.35 14.54
CA ALA A 41 8.36 -8.08 13.11
C ALA A 41 8.85 -9.24 12.24
N GLU A 42 9.93 -9.92 12.63
CA GLU A 42 10.46 -11.05 11.86
C GLU A 42 9.51 -12.25 11.91
N GLU A 43 8.89 -12.50 13.07
CA GLU A 43 7.89 -13.55 13.18
C GLU A 43 6.65 -13.27 12.35
N ILE A 44 6.19 -12.01 12.33
CA ILE A 44 5.06 -11.60 11.48
C ILE A 44 5.41 -11.84 10.01
N LYS A 45 6.59 -11.42 9.59
CA LYS A 45 7.03 -11.61 8.20
C LYS A 45 7.06 -13.10 7.83
N ALA A 46 7.62 -13.93 8.68
CA ALA A 46 7.70 -15.37 8.44
C ALA A 46 6.31 -15.99 8.34
N LYS A 47 5.37 -15.58 9.17
CA LYS A 47 3.99 -16.08 9.11
C LYS A 47 3.31 -15.69 7.80
N VAL A 48 3.42 -14.41 7.40
CA VAL A 48 2.81 -13.93 6.16
C VAL A 48 3.39 -14.67 4.96
N GLU A 49 4.70 -14.86 4.94
CA GLU A 49 5.37 -15.57 3.84
C GLU A 49 4.96 -17.03 3.72
N ASN A 50 4.44 -17.62 4.79
CA ASN A 50 3.94 -18.99 4.79
C ASN A 50 2.44 -19.11 4.47
N TYR A 51 1.70 -18.00 4.37
CA TYR A 51 0.29 -18.06 3.99
C TYR A 51 0.15 -18.44 2.53
N GLU A 52 -0.81 -19.33 2.24
CA GLU A 52 -1.17 -19.68 0.87
C GLU A 52 -1.56 -18.46 0.05
N VAL A 53 -2.29 -17.53 0.67
CA VAL A 53 -2.71 -16.27 0.05
C VAL A 53 -1.51 -15.49 -0.48
N TRP A 54 -0.43 -15.39 0.30
CA TRP A 54 0.78 -14.72 -0.14
C TRP A 54 1.44 -15.46 -1.29
N ASN A 55 1.48 -16.78 -1.25
CA ASN A 55 2.05 -17.58 -2.33
C ASN A 55 1.28 -17.42 -3.64
N MET A 56 -0.04 -17.20 -3.55
CA MET A 56 -0.87 -16.92 -4.73
C MET A 56 -0.67 -15.50 -5.26
N LEU A 57 -0.44 -14.55 -4.36
CA LEU A 57 -0.32 -13.14 -4.71
C LEU A 57 1.09 -12.79 -5.21
N ARG A 58 2.12 -13.37 -4.59
CA ARG A 58 3.52 -13.07 -4.92
C ARG A 58 3.81 -13.35 -6.40
N ASP A 59 4.46 -12.39 -7.04
CA ASP A 59 4.83 -12.44 -8.46
C ASP A 59 3.65 -12.50 -9.44
N SER A 60 2.43 -12.34 -8.95
CA SER A 60 1.25 -12.18 -9.81
C SER A 60 1.13 -10.73 -10.28
N THR A 61 0.33 -10.50 -11.30
CA THR A 61 0.04 -9.15 -11.75
C THR A 61 -1.27 -8.67 -11.14
N VAL A 62 -1.20 -7.55 -10.42
CA VAL A 62 -2.36 -6.92 -9.81
C VAL A 62 -2.66 -5.63 -10.57
N LYS A 63 -3.91 -5.44 -10.95
CA LYS A 63 -4.34 -4.24 -11.68
C LYS A 63 -5.03 -3.25 -10.77
N PRO A 64 -4.60 -1.98 -10.78
CA PRO A 64 -5.38 -0.94 -10.11
C PRO A 64 -6.67 -0.70 -10.86
N LEU A 65 -7.75 -0.42 -10.14
CA LEU A 65 -9.07 -0.22 -10.72
C LEU A 65 -9.61 1.20 -10.57
N ALA A 66 -8.96 2.03 -9.76
CA ALA A 66 -9.39 3.39 -9.54
C ALA A 66 -8.21 4.26 -9.12
N VAL A 67 -8.38 5.57 -9.28
CA VAL A 67 -7.40 6.56 -8.82
C VAL A 67 -8.13 7.51 -7.89
N GLU A 68 -7.54 7.77 -6.72
CA GLU A 68 -8.13 8.67 -5.73
C GLU A 68 -7.08 9.66 -5.23
N ILE A 69 -7.56 10.74 -4.62
CA ILE A 69 -6.71 11.70 -3.93
C ILE A 69 -6.99 11.58 -2.45
N PHE A 70 -5.95 11.33 -1.66
CA PHE A 70 -6.04 11.31 -0.21
C PHE A 70 -5.44 12.61 0.32
N GLU A 71 -6.16 13.24 1.24
CA GLU A 71 -5.69 14.44 1.91
C GLU A 71 -5.04 14.05 3.23
N SER A 72 -3.82 14.52 3.48
CA SER A 72 -3.14 14.26 4.73
C SER A 72 -3.58 15.28 5.79
N ALA A 73 -3.41 14.91 7.06
CA ALA A 73 -3.70 15.81 8.18
C ALA A 73 -2.86 17.09 8.14
N GLU A 74 -1.74 17.07 7.42
CA GLU A 74 -0.84 18.21 7.27
C GLU A 74 -1.21 19.11 6.09
N GLY A 75 -2.28 18.79 5.36
CA GLY A 75 -2.79 19.60 4.27
C GLY A 75 -2.25 19.25 2.89
N GLY A 76 -1.33 18.32 2.78
CA GLY A 76 -0.84 17.84 1.48
C GLY A 76 -1.79 16.82 0.86
N HIS A 77 -1.67 16.64 -0.45
CA HIS A 77 -2.50 15.70 -1.19
C HIS A 77 -1.63 14.60 -1.80
N SER A 78 -2.11 13.38 -1.76
CA SER A 78 -1.43 12.23 -2.36
C SER A 78 -2.35 11.58 -3.37
N VAL A 79 -1.82 11.26 -4.55
CA VAL A 79 -2.57 10.48 -5.54
C VAL A 79 -2.27 9.01 -5.28
N VAL A 80 -3.32 8.21 -5.20
CA VAL A 80 -3.20 6.79 -4.91
C VAL A 80 -3.92 5.97 -5.96
N LEU A 81 -3.35 4.79 -6.26
CA LEU A 81 -4.00 3.77 -7.06
C LEU A 81 -4.72 2.82 -6.12
N ARG A 82 -5.99 2.54 -6.40
CA ARG A 82 -6.83 1.67 -5.58
C ARG A 82 -6.91 0.27 -6.17
N PHE A 83 -6.83 -0.69 -5.28
CA PHE A 83 -6.95 -2.11 -5.62
C PHE A 83 -8.17 -2.71 -4.93
N PHE A 84 -8.90 -3.55 -5.66
CA PHE A 84 -10.04 -4.27 -5.13
C PHE A 84 -9.76 -5.78 -5.20
N ASP A 85 -8.57 -6.16 -4.78
CA ASP A 85 -8.08 -7.54 -4.86
C ASP A 85 -8.40 -8.30 -3.58
N PRO A 86 -9.15 -9.42 -3.67
CA PRO A 86 -9.51 -10.18 -2.48
C PRO A 86 -8.32 -10.83 -1.77
N LEU A 87 -7.23 -11.12 -2.48
CA LEU A 87 -6.04 -11.70 -1.85
C LEU A 87 -5.32 -10.67 -0.98
N ILE A 88 -5.24 -9.43 -1.45
CA ILE A 88 -4.65 -8.34 -0.64
C ILE A 88 -5.50 -8.11 0.61
N ASN A 89 -6.82 -8.06 0.45
CA ASN A 89 -7.73 -7.89 1.58
C ASN A 89 -7.62 -9.07 2.56
N ALA A 90 -7.46 -10.29 2.06
CA ALA A 90 -7.28 -11.46 2.91
C ALA A 90 -6.02 -11.36 3.77
N LEU A 91 -4.91 -10.86 3.22
CA LEU A 91 -3.69 -10.64 4.00
C LEU A 91 -3.93 -9.67 5.15
N HIS A 92 -4.65 -8.59 4.90
CA HIS A 92 -5.00 -7.65 5.96
C HIS A 92 -5.79 -8.33 7.09
N PHE A 93 -6.81 -9.12 6.74
CA PHE A 93 -7.62 -9.83 7.73
C PHE A 93 -6.81 -10.87 8.51
N LEU A 94 -5.89 -11.57 7.84
CA LEU A 94 -5.03 -12.53 8.52
C LEU A 94 -4.13 -11.85 9.54
N LEU A 95 -3.66 -10.64 9.25
CA LEU A 95 -2.88 -9.87 10.21
C LEU A 95 -3.71 -9.45 11.42
N GLN A 96 -5.01 -9.17 11.24
CA GLN A 96 -5.90 -8.93 12.37
C GLN A 96 -6.02 -10.17 13.26
N ILE A 97 -6.08 -11.35 12.68
CA ILE A 97 -6.13 -12.61 13.43
C ILE A 97 -4.84 -12.80 14.24
N GLU A 98 -3.70 -12.33 13.73
CA GLU A 98 -2.43 -12.36 14.46
C GLU A 98 -2.36 -11.34 15.62
N GLY A 99 -3.34 -10.47 15.74
CA GLY A 99 -3.42 -9.51 16.85
C GLY A 99 -3.12 -8.07 16.48
N LEU A 100 -2.90 -7.77 15.22
CA LEU A 100 -2.69 -6.38 14.79
C LEU A 100 -4.02 -5.70 14.47
N THR A 101 -4.12 -4.40 14.77
CA THR A 101 -5.35 -3.64 14.57
C THR A 101 -5.09 -2.41 13.74
N HIS A 102 -5.85 -2.26 12.65
CA HIS A 102 -5.76 -1.09 11.80
C HIS A 102 -6.33 0.15 12.52
N SER A 103 -5.57 1.25 12.55
CA SER A 103 -5.89 2.37 13.42
C SER A 103 -6.63 3.55 12.79
N TYR A 104 -6.57 3.72 11.48
CA TYR A 104 -7.01 4.99 10.89
C TYR A 104 -8.36 4.97 10.21
N HIS A 105 -8.81 3.85 9.72
CA HIS A 105 -10.04 3.78 8.93
C HIS A 105 -10.88 2.62 9.43
N PRO A 106 -12.21 2.79 9.47
CA PRO A 106 -13.08 1.67 9.83
C PRO A 106 -13.00 0.52 8.84
N HIS A 107 -12.53 0.80 7.62
CA HIS A 107 -12.38 -0.20 6.56
C HIS A 107 -11.00 -0.12 5.95
N TYR A 108 -10.42 -1.29 5.69
CA TYR A 108 -9.17 -1.37 4.97
C TYR A 108 -9.38 -1.04 3.48
N ASN A 109 -8.56 -0.14 2.96
CA ASN A 109 -8.58 0.26 1.56
C ASN A 109 -7.21 0.03 0.94
N ALA A 110 -7.05 -1.07 0.21
CA ALA A 110 -5.77 -1.37 -0.44
C ALA A 110 -5.43 -0.30 -1.49
N HIS A 111 -4.26 0.30 -1.34
CA HIS A 111 -3.81 1.34 -2.26
C HIS A 111 -2.30 1.43 -2.32
N MET A 112 -1.81 2.03 -3.41
CA MET A 112 -0.40 2.35 -3.60
C MET A 112 -0.30 3.84 -3.90
N SER A 113 0.44 4.58 -3.10
CA SER A 113 0.65 6.01 -3.33
C SER A 113 1.66 6.21 -4.46
N ILE A 114 1.33 7.09 -5.39
CA ILE A 114 2.22 7.49 -6.48
C ILE A 114 2.69 8.94 -6.36
N SER A 115 2.23 9.64 -5.33
CA SER A 115 2.72 10.97 -4.97
C SER A 115 2.45 11.28 -3.51
N TYR A 116 3.20 12.22 -2.96
CA TYR A 116 3.05 12.68 -1.58
C TYR A 116 3.19 14.20 -1.55
N GLY A 117 2.42 14.84 -0.69
CA GLY A 117 2.61 16.25 -0.38
C GLY A 117 2.36 17.22 -1.53
N MET A 118 1.52 16.87 -2.49
CA MET A 118 1.19 17.73 -3.61
C MET A 118 0.17 18.79 -3.23
N THR A 119 0.15 19.89 -3.99
CA THR A 119 -0.97 20.79 -3.95
C THR A 119 -2.20 20.09 -4.54
N LYS A 120 -3.38 20.61 -4.25
CA LYS A 120 -4.61 20.05 -4.80
C LYS A 120 -4.61 20.04 -6.33
N GLU A 121 -4.12 21.14 -6.94
CA GLU A 121 -4.06 21.26 -8.40
C GLU A 121 -3.10 20.27 -9.03
N GLU A 122 -1.92 20.10 -8.44
CA GLU A 122 -0.95 19.11 -8.90
C GLU A 122 -1.51 17.69 -8.79
N ALA A 123 -2.19 17.40 -7.69
CA ALA A 123 -2.79 16.09 -7.47
C ALA A 123 -3.89 15.81 -8.48
N GLU A 124 -4.74 16.79 -8.80
CA GLU A 124 -5.80 16.63 -9.79
C GLU A 124 -5.22 16.38 -11.19
N THR A 125 -4.16 17.08 -11.56
CA THR A 125 -3.48 16.88 -12.84
C THR A 125 -2.89 15.47 -12.94
N LEU A 126 -2.21 15.01 -11.91
CA LEU A 126 -1.65 13.66 -11.89
C LEU A 126 -2.74 12.60 -11.90
N LYS A 127 -3.84 12.83 -11.18
CA LYS A 127 -4.98 11.92 -11.16
C LYS A 127 -5.56 11.73 -12.55
N GLU A 128 -5.76 12.81 -13.30
CA GLU A 128 -6.27 12.71 -14.67
C GLU A 128 -5.35 11.90 -15.57
N LYS A 129 -4.04 12.15 -15.46
CA LYS A 129 -3.04 11.41 -16.22
C LYS A 129 -3.04 9.92 -15.85
N ALA A 130 -3.17 9.61 -14.57
CA ALA A 130 -3.23 8.24 -14.10
C ALA A 130 -4.49 7.53 -14.60
N ILE A 131 -5.64 8.20 -14.60
CA ILE A 131 -6.88 7.64 -15.11
C ILE A 131 -6.74 7.30 -16.60
N GLU A 132 -6.16 8.20 -17.40
CA GLU A 132 -5.97 7.99 -18.84
C GLU A 132 -5.07 6.77 -19.12
N ASN A 133 -4.13 6.45 -18.23
CA ASN A 133 -3.17 5.38 -18.42
C ASN A 133 -3.46 4.15 -17.55
N LEU A 134 -4.57 4.14 -16.83
CA LEU A 134 -4.84 3.14 -15.80
C LEU A 134 -4.79 1.70 -16.32
N ASN A 135 -5.32 1.47 -17.51
CA ASN A 135 -5.33 0.12 -18.11
C ASN A 135 -3.92 -0.41 -18.44
N ASP A 136 -2.96 0.47 -18.58
CA ASP A 136 -1.58 0.10 -18.91
C ASP A 136 -0.68 -0.03 -17.69
N ILE A 137 -1.20 0.31 -16.50
CA ILE A 137 -0.45 0.19 -15.26
C ILE A 137 -0.59 -1.21 -14.69
N PHE A 138 0.55 -1.81 -14.31
CA PHE A 138 0.56 -3.06 -13.57
C PHE A 138 1.35 -2.92 -12.29
N VAL A 139 1.05 -3.79 -11.34
CA VAL A 139 1.74 -3.87 -10.06
C VAL A 139 2.00 -5.34 -9.76
N ILE A 140 3.23 -5.66 -9.40
CA ILE A 140 3.64 -7.04 -9.10
C ILE A 140 4.11 -7.09 -7.65
N PRO A 141 3.38 -7.76 -6.74
CA PRO A 141 3.82 -7.97 -5.37
C PRO A 141 5.13 -8.77 -5.35
N ARG A 142 6.13 -8.30 -4.63
CA ARG A 142 7.45 -8.94 -4.60
C ARG A 142 7.82 -9.50 -3.23
N THR A 143 7.83 -8.64 -2.21
CA THR A 143 8.30 -9.02 -0.87
C THR A 143 7.43 -8.40 0.19
N ILE A 144 7.49 -8.97 1.38
CA ILE A 144 6.81 -8.44 2.56
C ILE A 144 7.78 -7.56 3.35
N ILE A 145 7.29 -6.37 3.70
CA ILE A 145 7.95 -5.45 4.61
C ILE A 145 7.27 -5.60 5.97
N SER A 146 8.04 -5.85 7.02
CA SER A 146 7.50 -5.94 8.36
C SER A 146 8.45 -5.21 9.31
N GLU A 147 7.94 -4.21 10.01
CA GLU A 147 8.75 -3.35 10.86
C GLU A 147 8.08 -3.12 12.20
N GLU A 148 8.90 -2.93 13.23
CA GLU A 148 8.42 -2.47 14.52
C GLU A 148 8.57 -0.95 14.54
N LEU A 149 7.50 -0.29 14.96
CA LEU A 149 7.45 1.16 15.01
C LEU A 149 8.05 1.64 16.34
N GLU A 150 8.85 2.70 16.26
CA GLU A 150 9.37 3.38 17.42
C GLU A 150 8.85 4.82 17.45
N VAL A 151 8.47 5.28 18.60
CA VAL A 151 8.00 6.65 18.77
C VAL A 151 8.77 7.31 19.91
#